data_1ce397beb918f659cf61728e2f1bd4c0
#
_entry.id   1ce397beb918f659cf61728e2f1bd4c0
#
_cell.length_a   1.000
_cell.length_b   1.000
_cell.length_c   1.000
_cell.angle_alpha   90.00
_cell.angle_beta   90.00
_cell.angle_gamma   90.00
#
_symmetry.space_group_name_H-M   'P 1'
#
loop_
_entity.id
_entity.type
_entity.pdbx_description
1 polymer ?
#
loop_
_entity_poly.entity_id
_entity_poly.type
_entity_poly.pdbx_seq_one_letter_code
_entity_poly.pdbx_strand_id
1 'polypeptide(L)'
;YKNPEYIDILSAKIKESIKSVEYDHLLFSYHGIPISHLKISDQTNSHCYKVNDCCNVDSLAHRTCYKHQCLETTKKVIEKLNIGEDKHSNSFQSRLPNEPWLKPYTDSELERLAKAGKKKLVIVTPAFVTDCLETLEEIAMEGKEEFLEAGGKEYTYVPCLNEDDNWAELISRWTKDYIKLN
;
A
#
# COMPACT_ATOMS: atom_id res chain seq x y z
N TYR A 1 3.80 -9.22 5.92
CA TYR A 1 4.09 -8.08 5.06
C TYR A 1 5.32 -8.26 4.18
N LYS A 2 6.27 -9.12 4.57
CA LYS A 2 7.51 -9.41 3.82
C LYS A 2 7.69 -10.91 3.49
N ASN A 3 6.66 -11.71 3.66
CA ASN A 3 6.72 -13.12 3.28
C ASN A 3 6.97 -13.22 1.76
N PRO A 4 8.00 -13.94 1.30
CA PRO A 4 8.36 -14.00 -0.12
C PRO A 4 7.23 -14.48 -1.02
N GLU A 5 6.50 -15.52 -0.62
CA GLU A 5 5.39 -16.06 -1.41
C GLU A 5 4.23 -15.05 -1.53
N TYR A 6 3.90 -14.34 -0.44
CA TYR A 6 2.92 -13.25 -0.50
C TYR A 6 3.35 -12.13 -1.47
N ILE A 7 4.61 -11.72 -1.39
CA ILE A 7 5.16 -10.70 -2.31
C ILE A 7 5.12 -11.19 -3.75
N ASP A 8 5.38 -12.47 -3.98
CA ASP A 8 5.33 -13.09 -5.31
C ASP A 8 3.90 -13.04 -5.88
N ILE A 9 2.91 -13.44 -5.09
CA ILE A 9 1.50 -13.44 -5.48
C ILE A 9 1.02 -12.01 -5.77
N LEU A 10 1.29 -11.07 -4.85
CA LEU A 10 0.93 -9.66 -5.02
C LEU A 10 1.59 -9.05 -6.27
N SER A 11 2.87 -9.30 -6.46
CA SER A 11 3.60 -8.83 -7.64
C SER A 11 3.06 -9.41 -8.94
N ALA A 12 2.70 -10.70 -8.95
CA ALA A 12 2.08 -11.35 -10.11
C ALA A 12 0.72 -10.71 -10.44
N LYS A 13 -0.12 -10.46 -9.43
CA LYS A 13 -1.41 -9.78 -9.58
C LYS A 13 -1.25 -8.38 -10.19
N ILE A 14 -0.34 -7.58 -9.66
CA ILE A 14 -0.03 -6.24 -10.19
C ILE A 14 0.45 -6.36 -11.64
N LYS A 15 1.44 -7.22 -11.90
CA LYS A 15 2.02 -7.41 -13.24
C LYS A 15 0.96 -7.79 -14.27
N GLU A 16 0.05 -8.70 -13.94
CA GLU A 16 -1.02 -9.11 -14.85
C GLU A 16 -2.01 -7.96 -15.10
N SER A 17 -2.39 -7.23 -14.06
CA SER A 17 -3.30 -6.09 -14.16
C SER A 17 -2.76 -4.95 -15.02
N ILE A 18 -1.44 -4.76 -15.06
CA ILE A 18 -0.80 -3.68 -15.84
C ILE A 18 -0.18 -4.15 -17.15
N LYS A 19 -0.31 -5.41 -17.51
CA LYS A 19 0.35 -6.02 -18.69
C LYS A 19 0.10 -5.29 -20.01
N SER A 20 -1.10 -4.75 -20.19
CA SER A 20 -1.52 -4.00 -21.38
C SER A 20 -1.83 -2.53 -21.08
N VAL A 21 -1.40 -2.03 -19.91
CA VAL A 21 -1.67 -0.67 -19.44
C VAL A 21 -0.38 0.14 -19.49
N GLU A 22 -0.39 1.21 -20.28
CA GLU A 22 0.65 2.24 -20.15
C GLU A 22 0.34 3.09 -18.92
N TYR A 23 1.34 3.36 -18.09
CA TYR A 23 1.18 4.20 -16.92
C TYR A 23 2.40 5.09 -16.65
N ASP A 24 2.14 6.26 -16.09
CA ASP A 24 3.18 7.21 -15.68
C ASP A 24 3.63 6.95 -14.25
N HIS A 25 2.73 6.41 -13.40
CA HIS A 25 2.98 6.24 -11.98
C HIS A 25 2.14 5.11 -11.37
N LEU A 26 2.75 4.36 -10.43
CA LEU A 26 2.10 3.35 -9.61
C LEU A 26 2.00 3.85 -8.16
N LEU A 27 0.78 4.07 -7.69
CA LEU A 27 0.50 4.51 -6.32
C LEU A 27 0.14 3.31 -5.44
N PHE A 28 0.85 3.13 -4.33
CA PHE A 28 0.52 2.17 -3.29
C PHE A 28 -0.27 2.89 -2.20
N SER A 29 -1.57 2.64 -2.13
CA SER A 29 -2.44 3.19 -1.10
C SER A 29 -2.67 2.17 0.02
N TYR A 30 -2.34 2.54 1.24
CA TYR A 30 -2.55 1.72 2.43
C TYR A 30 -3.63 2.34 3.31
N HIS A 31 -4.37 1.53 4.05
CA HIS A 31 -5.25 2.10 5.07
C HIS A 31 -4.43 2.92 6.05
N GLY A 32 -4.82 4.17 6.27
CA GLY A 32 -4.19 5.03 7.25
C GLY A 32 -4.45 4.55 8.69
N ILE A 33 -3.59 4.94 9.59
CA ILE A 33 -3.84 4.82 11.04
C ILE A 33 -3.39 6.10 11.75
N PRO A 34 -3.95 6.40 12.93
CA PRO A 34 -3.48 7.50 13.76
C PRO A 34 -2.00 7.39 14.10
N ILE A 35 -1.28 8.53 14.07
CA ILE A 35 0.13 8.57 14.47
C ILE A 35 0.32 8.14 15.93
N SER A 36 -0.68 8.38 16.78
CA SER A 36 -0.70 7.93 18.17
C SER A 36 -0.52 6.41 18.31
N HIS A 37 -1.13 5.61 17.41
CA HIS A 37 -0.99 4.15 17.41
C HIS A 37 0.45 3.70 17.13
N LEU A 38 1.16 4.37 16.21
CA LEU A 38 2.57 4.06 15.95
C LEU A 38 3.47 4.37 17.14
N LYS A 39 3.19 5.48 17.85
CA LYS A 39 3.94 5.83 19.05
C LYS A 39 3.72 4.85 20.20
N ILE A 40 2.48 4.34 20.35
CA ILE A 40 2.13 3.33 21.36
C ILE A 40 2.75 1.97 21.00
N SER A 41 2.77 1.59 19.74
CA SER A 41 3.36 0.32 19.29
C SER A 41 4.89 0.30 19.28
N ASP A 42 5.55 1.44 19.45
CA ASP A 42 7.00 1.54 19.54
C ASP A 42 7.52 1.04 20.87
N GLN A 43 7.94 -0.23 20.91
CA GLN A 43 8.48 -0.88 22.11
C GLN A 43 9.75 -0.23 22.65
N THR A 44 10.47 0.56 21.84
CA THR A 44 11.66 1.28 22.26
C THR A 44 11.33 2.59 22.96
N ASN A 45 10.12 3.10 22.79
CA ASN A 45 9.64 4.40 23.27
C ASN A 45 10.52 5.59 22.84
N SER A 46 11.38 5.42 21.83
CA SER A 46 12.36 6.43 21.43
C SER A 46 12.56 6.58 19.92
N HIS A 47 11.85 5.82 19.11
CA HIS A 47 12.11 5.75 17.67
C HIS A 47 11.01 6.35 16.80
N CYS A 48 9.78 5.82 16.84
CA CYS A 48 8.70 6.23 15.94
C CYS A 48 8.31 7.70 16.14
N TYR A 49 8.47 8.53 15.09
CA TYR A 49 8.26 9.98 15.12
C TYR A 49 9.12 10.76 16.11
N LYS A 50 10.19 10.15 16.64
CA LYS A 50 11.21 10.80 17.46
C LYS A 50 12.55 10.88 16.76
N VAL A 51 12.83 9.91 15.90
CA VAL A 51 13.99 9.91 15.00
C VAL A 51 13.55 10.45 13.64
N ASN A 52 14.35 11.33 13.05
CA ASN A 52 14.10 11.78 11.68
C ASN A 52 14.25 10.59 10.73
N ASP A 53 13.34 10.52 9.74
CA ASP A 53 13.29 9.40 8.78
C ASP A 53 13.31 8.01 9.43
N CYS A 54 12.59 7.86 10.54
CA CYS A 54 12.63 6.70 11.42
C CYS A 54 12.35 5.36 10.72
N CYS A 55 11.64 5.34 9.57
CA CYS A 55 11.39 4.11 8.82
C CYS A 55 12.63 3.59 8.08
N ASN A 56 13.63 4.42 7.82
CA ASN A 56 14.89 4.08 7.14
C ASN A 56 16.08 3.93 8.09
N VAL A 57 15.89 4.19 9.38
CA VAL A 57 16.92 4.00 10.42
C VAL A 57 16.60 2.72 11.19
N ASP A 58 17.51 1.75 11.18
CA ASP A 58 17.30 0.44 11.82
C ASP A 58 16.89 0.55 13.30
N SER A 59 15.82 -0.19 13.64
CA SER A 59 15.27 -0.20 14.99
C SER A 59 14.44 -1.45 15.28
N LEU A 60 14.42 -1.85 16.55
CA LEU A 60 13.49 -2.88 17.02
C LEU A 60 12.02 -2.45 16.89
N ALA A 61 11.75 -1.13 16.86
CA ALA A 61 10.41 -0.59 16.62
C ALA A 61 9.80 -1.05 15.29
N HIS A 62 10.62 -1.37 14.29
CA HIS A 62 10.15 -1.84 12.98
C HIS A 62 9.34 -3.14 13.03
N ARG A 63 9.54 -3.96 14.07
CA ARG A 63 8.77 -5.21 14.24
C ARG A 63 7.28 -4.97 14.40
N THR A 64 6.90 -3.83 14.97
CA THR A 64 5.50 -3.46 15.25
C THR A 64 5.06 -2.18 14.54
N CYS A 65 5.95 -1.50 13.83
CA CYS A 65 5.64 -0.25 13.14
C CYS A 65 4.90 -0.52 11.82
N TYR A 66 3.59 -0.28 11.79
CA TYR A 66 2.75 -0.46 10.61
C TYR A 66 3.26 0.33 9.39
N LYS A 67 3.65 1.61 9.57
CA LYS A 67 4.19 2.42 8.47
C LYS A 67 5.41 1.77 7.82
N HIS A 68 6.38 1.32 8.64
CA HIS A 68 7.56 0.62 8.13
C HIS A 68 7.17 -0.65 7.37
N GLN A 69 6.22 -1.43 7.89
CA GLN A 69 5.76 -2.66 7.24
C GLN A 69 5.11 -2.38 5.87
N CYS A 70 4.32 -1.30 5.73
CA CYS A 70 3.77 -0.86 4.45
C CYS A 70 4.89 -0.51 3.46
N LEU A 71 5.87 0.31 3.88
CA LEU A 71 6.99 0.71 3.03
C LEU A 71 7.85 -0.48 2.60
N GLU A 72 8.08 -1.45 3.48
CA GLU A 72 8.81 -2.69 3.16
C GLU A 72 8.04 -3.56 2.16
N THR A 73 6.71 -3.64 2.26
CA THR A 73 5.89 -4.34 1.25
C THR A 73 6.07 -3.69 -0.12
N THR A 74 5.90 -2.36 -0.20
CA THR A 74 6.12 -1.62 -1.45
C THR A 74 7.51 -1.88 -2.01
N LYS A 75 8.56 -1.70 -1.18
CA LYS A 75 9.95 -1.90 -1.58
C LYS A 75 10.17 -3.27 -2.23
N LYS A 76 9.67 -4.34 -1.60
CA LYS A 76 9.82 -5.70 -2.13
C LYS A 76 9.06 -5.92 -3.44
N VAL A 77 7.88 -5.32 -3.57
CA VAL A 77 7.11 -5.40 -4.82
C VAL A 77 7.79 -4.65 -5.96
N ILE A 78 8.25 -3.42 -5.73
CA ILE A 78 8.92 -2.63 -6.78
C ILE A 78 10.27 -3.23 -7.18
N GLU A 79 11.04 -3.78 -6.23
CA GLU A 79 12.25 -4.54 -6.52
C GLU A 79 11.94 -5.73 -7.44
N LYS A 80 10.90 -6.51 -7.11
CA LYS A 80 10.50 -7.68 -7.91
C LYS A 80 9.97 -7.32 -9.29
N LEU A 81 9.24 -6.22 -9.42
CA LEU A 81 8.70 -5.74 -10.69
C LEU A 81 9.67 -4.87 -11.48
N ASN A 82 10.85 -4.57 -10.92
CA ASN A 82 11.85 -3.67 -11.49
C ASN A 82 11.27 -2.28 -11.83
N ILE A 83 10.51 -1.70 -10.90
CA ILE A 83 9.90 -0.36 -11.04
C ILE A 83 10.83 0.68 -10.45
N GLY A 84 11.17 1.72 -11.24
CA GLY A 84 12.05 2.80 -10.82
C GLY A 84 11.47 3.65 -9.69
N GLU A 85 12.34 4.28 -8.90
CA GLU A 85 11.95 5.10 -7.75
C GLU A 85 11.08 6.31 -8.11
N ASP A 86 11.27 6.87 -9.32
CA ASP A 86 10.50 8.00 -9.85
C ASP A 86 9.10 7.59 -10.37
N LYS A 87 8.84 6.29 -10.47
CA LYS A 87 7.62 5.70 -11.03
C LYS A 87 6.63 5.18 -10.00
N HIS A 88 6.92 5.35 -8.71
CA HIS A 88 5.99 4.92 -7.67
C HIS A 88 6.00 5.87 -6.47
N SER A 89 4.95 5.80 -5.67
CA SER A 89 4.87 6.43 -4.35
C SER A 89 3.93 5.67 -3.42
N ASN A 90 3.95 6.06 -2.13
CA ASN A 90 3.06 5.51 -1.11
C ASN A 90 2.13 6.60 -0.59
N SER A 91 0.89 6.23 -0.28
CA SER A 91 -0.09 7.08 0.38
C SER A 91 -0.92 6.30 1.39
N PHE A 92 -1.72 7.02 2.17
CA PHE A 92 -2.58 6.46 3.20
C PHE A 92 -3.99 7.01 3.07
N GLN A 93 -4.97 6.09 2.99
CA GLN A 93 -6.40 6.38 2.79
C GLN A 93 -7.20 6.32 4.08
N SER A 94 -8.49 6.64 4.02
CA SER A 94 -9.52 6.38 5.04
C SER A 94 -9.29 7.10 6.38
N ARG A 95 -8.70 8.31 6.33
CA ARG A 95 -8.46 9.08 7.55
C ARG A 95 -9.74 9.61 8.19
N LEU A 96 -9.74 9.71 9.51
CA LEU A 96 -10.78 10.40 10.28
C LEU A 96 -10.29 11.76 10.81
N PRO A 97 -11.18 12.76 11.02
CA PRO A 97 -10.79 14.16 11.23
C PRO A 97 -10.23 14.49 12.62
N ASN A 98 -10.35 13.62 13.62
CA ASN A 98 -10.18 14.01 15.03
C ASN A 98 -8.74 13.98 15.56
N GLU A 99 -7.77 13.44 14.81
CA GLU A 99 -6.36 13.37 15.20
C GLU A 99 -5.45 13.26 13.95
N PRO A 100 -4.11 13.47 14.11
CA PRO A 100 -3.18 13.29 13.00
C PRO A 100 -3.05 11.83 12.57
N TRP A 101 -3.25 11.57 11.29
CA TRP A 101 -3.09 10.27 10.64
C TRP A 101 -1.83 10.19 9.79
N LEU A 102 -1.45 9.00 9.38
CA LEU A 102 -0.33 8.77 8.46
C LEU A 102 -0.48 9.59 7.18
N LYS A 103 0.64 10.10 6.69
CA LYS A 103 0.76 10.91 5.46
C LYS A 103 1.79 10.29 4.51
N PRO A 104 1.73 10.65 3.18
CA PRO A 104 0.74 11.52 2.53
C PRO A 104 -0.65 10.89 2.46
N TYR A 105 -1.70 11.70 2.44
CA TYR A 105 -3.07 11.22 2.25
C TYR A 105 -3.32 10.89 0.79
N THR A 106 -4.12 9.84 0.50
CA THR A 106 -4.32 9.36 -0.87
C THR A 106 -5.01 10.39 -1.75
N ASP A 107 -6.07 11.05 -1.28
CA ASP A 107 -6.75 12.15 -1.97
C ASP A 107 -5.77 13.26 -2.39
N SER A 108 -4.98 13.74 -1.46
CA SER A 108 -3.99 14.79 -1.70
C SER A 108 -2.87 14.33 -2.65
N GLU A 109 -2.50 13.05 -2.61
CA GLU A 109 -1.47 12.49 -3.49
C GLU A 109 -1.99 12.31 -4.92
N LEU A 110 -3.25 11.93 -5.10
CA LEU A 110 -3.91 11.85 -6.41
C LEU A 110 -3.91 13.22 -7.09
N GLU A 111 -4.34 14.24 -6.37
CA GLU A 111 -4.33 15.63 -6.87
C GLU A 111 -2.91 16.10 -7.22
N ARG A 112 -1.94 15.84 -6.33
CA ARG A 112 -0.53 16.21 -6.54
C ARG A 112 0.08 15.55 -7.78
N LEU A 113 -0.17 14.26 -7.98
CA LEU A 113 0.34 13.50 -9.12
C LEU A 113 -0.25 14.03 -10.44
N ALA A 114 -1.58 14.26 -10.49
CA ALA A 114 -2.24 14.81 -11.67
C ALA A 114 -1.69 16.20 -12.04
N LYS A 115 -1.51 17.09 -11.05
CA LYS A 115 -0.93 18.43 -11.21
C LYS A 115 0.56 18.38 -11.59
N ALA A 116 1.30 17.37 -11.15
CA ALA A 116 2.69 17.13 -11.56
C ALA A 116 2.83 16.56 -12.98
N GLY A 117 1.72 16.40 -13.71
CA GLY A 117 1.72 15.96 -15.10
C GLY A 117 1.65 14.44 -15.27
N LYS A 118 1.47 13.66 -14.20
CA LYS A 118 1.18 12.22 -14.31
C LYS A 118 -0.25 12.08 -14.82
N LYS A 119 -0.43 11.56 -16.03
CA LYS A 119 -1.74 11.48 -16.70
C LYS A 119 -2.37 10.09 -16.64
N LYS A 120 -1.56 9.07 -16.45
CA LYS A 120 -1.97 7.68 -16.41
C LYS A 120 -1.52 7.07 -15.08
N LEU A 121 -2.48 6.83 -14.20
CA LEU A 121 -2.21 6.29 -12.86
C LEU A 121 -2.66 4.84 -12.74
N VAL A 122 -1.82 4.03 -12.14
CA VAL A 122 -2.20 2.73 -11.58
C VAL A 122 -2.19 2.85 -10.07
N ILE A 123 -3.19 2.29 -9.39
CA ILE A 123 -3.27 2.27 -7.94
C ILE A 123 -3.52 0.86 -7.42
N VAL A 124 -2.86 0.51 -6.32
CA VAL A 124 -2.97 -0.78 -5.63
C VAL A 124 -3.09 -0.56 -4.13
N THR A 125 -3.83 -1.43 -3.45
CA THR A 125 -4.15 -1.33 -2.03
C THR A 125 -3.65 -2.55 -1.23
N PRO A 126 -2.33 -2.69 -0.99
CA PRO A 126 -1.76 -3.95 -0.48
C PRO A 126 -2.13 -4.31 0.97
N ALA A 127 -2.65 -3.37 1.76
CA ALA A 127 -3.16 -3.66 3.09
C ALA A 127 -4.49 -4.43 3.07
N PHE A 128 -5.15 -4.47 1.92
CA PHE A 128 -6.40 -5.16 1.71
C PHE A 128 -6.16 -6.41 0.86
N VAL A 129 -6.47 -7.58 1.39
CA VAL A 129 -6.36 -8.85 0.66
C VAL A 129 -7.66 -9.22 -0.05
N THR A 130 -8.77 -8.59 0.34
CA THR A 130 -10.09 -8.73 -0.27
C THR A 130 -10.68 -7.36 -0.50
N ASP A 131 -11.34 -7.15 -1.63
CA ASP A 131 -12.02 -5.90 -1.93
C ASP A 131 -13.16 -5.64 -0.93
N CYS A 132 -13.32 -4.36 -0.56
CA CYS A 132 -14.30 -3.86 0.39
C CYS A 132 -14.69 -2.42 0.02
N LEU A 133 -15.48 -1.73 0.84
CA LEU A 133 -15.89 -0.35 0.57
C LEU A 133 -14.69 0.60 0.40
N GLU A 134 -13.68 0.45 1.26
CA GLU A 134 -12.47 1.27 1.23
C GLU A 134 -11.63 1.06 -0.03
N THR A 135 -11.82 -0.03 -0.75
CA THR A 135 -11.11 -0.28 -2.01
C THR A 135 -11.97 0.01 -3.23
N LEU A 136 -13.25 -0.35 -3.20
CA LEU A 136 -14.14 -0.21 -4.36
C LEU A 136 -14.78 1.18 -4.44
N GLU A 137 -15.26 1.73 -3.34
CA GLU A 137 -15.87 3.05 -3.30
C GLU A 137 -14.77 4.13 -3.19
N GLU A 138 -14.03 4.16 -2.08
CA GLU A 138 -13.07 5.23 -1.81
C GLU A 138 -11.93 5.28 -2.85
N ILE A 139 -11.36 4.13 -3.26
CA ILE A 139 -10.20 4.12 -4.16
C ILE A 139 -10.60 3.94 -5.63
N ALA A 140 -11.42 2.93 -5.96
CA ALA A 140 -11.69 2.63 -7.37
C ALA A 140 -12.72 3.58 -7.99
N MET A 141 -13.62 4.19 -7.21
CA MET A 141 -14.63 5.14 -7.70
C MET A 141 -14.25 6.58 -7.37
N GLU A 142 -14.28 6.99 -6.10
CA GLU A 142 -14.00 8.37 -5.68
C GLU A 142 -12.57 8.80 -6.06
N GLY A 143 -11.56 8.00 -5.75
CA GLY A 143 -10.17 8.30 -6.10
C GLY A 143 -9.95 8.44 -7.61
N LYS A 144 -10.70 7.71 -8.43
CA LYS A 144 -10.69 7.89 -9.89
C LYS A 144 -11.28 9.24 -10.28
N GLU A 145 -12.41 9.63 -9.71
CA GLU A 145 -13.04 10.91 -9.96
C GLU A 145 -12.10 12.06 -9.59
N GLU A 146 -11.55 12.03 -8.38
CA GLU A 146 -10.59 13.03 -7.89
C GLU A 146 -9.37 13.18 -8.80
N PHE A 147 -8.77 12.04 -9.23
CA PHE A 147 -7.62 12.08 -10.11
C PHE A 147 -7.94 12.68 -11.49
N LEU A 148 -9.09 12.32 -12.07
CA LEU A 148 -9.52 12.82 -13.37
C LEU A 148 -9.88 14.32 -13.30
N GLU A 149 -10.59 14.76 -12.27
CA GLU A 149 -10.91 16.17 -12.01
C GLU A 149 -9.67 17.04 -11.82
N ALA A 150 -8.63 16.50 -11.17
CA ALA A 150 -7.35 17.16 -11.00
C ALA A 150 -6.51 17.23 -12.30
N GLY A 151 -7.01 16.67 -13.41
CA GLY A 151 -6.37 16.71 -14.74
C GLY A 151 -5.64 15.44 -15.15
N GLY A 152 -5.84 14.34 -14.45
CA GLY A 152 -5.50 12.99 -14.92
C GLY A 152 -6.30 12.57 -16.16
N LYS A 153 -5.94 11.49 -16.82
CA LYS A 153 -6.62 11.00 -18.01
C LYS A 153 -7.05 9.53 -17.91
N GLU A 154 -6.20 8.71 -17.36
CA GLU A 154 -6.43 7.27 -17.23
C GLU A 154 -6.14 6.84 -15.79
N TYR A 155 -7.03 6.04 -15.22
CA TYR A 155 -6.91 5.54 -13.86
C TYR A 155 -7.23 4.06 -13.85
N THR A 156 -6.29 3.25 -13.40
CA THR A 156 -6.43 1.79 -13.30
C THR A 156 -6.30 1.36 -11.86
N TYR A 157 -7.38 0.83 -11.30
CA TYR A 157 -7.36 0.16 -10.01
C TYR A 157 -6.94 -1.31 -10.19
N VAL A 158 -5.97 -1.77 -9.41
CA VAL A 158 -5.58 -3.18 -9.34
C VAL A 158 -6.44 -3.86 -8.26
N PRO A 159 -7.34 -4.80 -8.62
CA PRO A 159 -8.17 -5.50 -7.63
C PRO A 159 -7.33 -6.23 -6.59
N CYS A 160 -7.85 -6.33 -5.37
CA CYS A 160 -7.24 -7.12 -4.31
C CYS A 160 -7.06 -8.60 -4.74
N LEU A 161 -6.39 -9.39 -3.91
CA LEU A 161 -6.15 -10.81 -4.22
C LEU A 161 -7.45 -11.61 -4.30
N ASN A 162 -8.44 -11.28 -3.46
CA ASN A 162 -9.77 -11.90 -3.47
C ASN A 162 -9.69 -13.44 -3.42
N GLU A 163 -10.28 -14.09 -4.43
CA GLU A 163 -10.30 -15.55 -4.61
C GLU A 163 -9.11 -16.10 -5.44
N ASP A 164 -7.99 -15.36 -5.53
CA ASP A 164 -6.81 -15.87 -6.24
C ASP A 164 -6.36 -17.22 -5.66
N ASP A 165 -6.25 -18.22 -6.53
CA ASP A 165 -5.96 -19.60 -6.13
C ASP A 165 -4.62 -19.73 -5.40
N ASN A 166 -3.58 -19.01 -5.83
CA ASN A 166 -2.27 -19.05 -5.16
C ASN A 166 -2.34 -18.41 -3.77
N TRP A 167 -3.13 -17.35 -3.63
CA TRP A 167 -3.38 -16.72 -2.33
C TRP A 167 -4.16 -17.65 -1.40
N ALA A 168 -5.23 -18.28 -1.87
CA ALA A 168 -6.01 -19.25 -1.11
C ALA A 168 -5.16 -20.45 -0.66
N GLU A 169 -4.29 -20.95 -1.56
CA GLU A 169 -3.36 -22.04 -1.25
C GLU A 169 -2.33 -21.63 -0.19
N LEU A 170 -1.78 -20.42 -0.28
CA LEU A 170 -0.83 -19.90 0.71
C LEU A 170 -1.48 -19.80 2.11
N ILE A 171 -2.69 -19.24 2.21
CA ILE A 171 -3.44 -19.19 3.48
C ILE A 171 -3.69 -20.60 4.01
N SER A 172 -4.09 -21.54 3.15
CA SER A 172 -4.33 -22.93 3.54
C SER A 172 -3.06 -23.57 4.15
N ARG A 173 -1.89 -23.34 3.55
CA ARG A 173 -0.61 -23.83 4.11
C ARG A 173 -0.32 -23.19 5.46
N TRP A 174 -0.40 -21.87 5.58
CA TRP A 174 -0.18 -21.16 6.85
C TRP A 174 -1.11 -21.66 7.96
N THR A 175 -2.39 -21.90 7.65
CA THR A 175 -3.37 -22.43 8.60
C THR A 175 -3.00 -23.83 9.06
N LYS A 176 -2.64 -24.71 8.12
CA LYS A 176 -2.19 -26.08 8.44
C LYS A 176 -0.93 -26.10 9.30
N ASP A 177 0.04 -25.24 9.00
CA ASP A 177 1.27 -25.15 9.77
C ASP A 177 1.02 -24.61 11.17
N TYR A 178 0.17 -23.60 11.31
CA TYR A 178 -0.26 -23.09 12.63
C TYR A 178 -0.95 -24.16 13.48
N ILE A 179 -1.84 -24.96 12.89
CA ILE A 179 -2.55 -26.04 13.60
C ILE A 179 -1.58 -27.16 14.05
N LYS A 180 -0.52 -27.45 13.27
CA LYS A 180 0.49 -28.46 13.65
C LYS A 180 1.41 -27.99 14.78
N LEU A 181 1.55 -26.68 14.97
CA LEU A 181 2.42 -26.09 16.00
C LEU A 181 1.73 -25.91 17.34
N ASN A 182 0.40 -26.06 17.41
CA ASN A 182 -0.43 -25.95 18.60
C ASN A 182 -1.24 -27.23 18.82
#